data_a8b882cab42f7f01fa7d210974343288
#
_entry.id   a8b882cab42f7f01fa7d210974343288
#
_cell.length_a   1.000
_cell.length_b   1.000
_cell.length_c   1.000
_cell.angle_alpha   90.00
_cell.angle_beta   90.00
_cell.angle_gamma   90.00
#
_symmetry.space_group_name_H-M   'P 1'
#
loop_
_entity.id
_entity.type
_entity.pdbx_description
1 polymer ?
#
loop_
_entity_poly.entity_id
_entity_poly.type
_entity_poly.pdbx_seq_one_letter_code
_entity_poly.pdbx_strand_id
1 'polypeptide(L)'
;MTVEEVLTEIEPYIYYYQKSGGGITVSGGEPTLQAPFVAELFKACKERWNLHTALDSSGFCDPAHAEALLQYTDLVLLDLKEMDSARHLALTSQPNERIHHFARYLSEMGKDVWIRCVLIPGLTDSADHLTKVGRFAKQLGVVKKIEVLPYHRMGVYKWQQLGLPYSLEGFREGTQEDVERANKFIEQGWNMIPAVR
;
A
#
# COMPACT_ATOMS: atom_id res chain seq x y z
N MET A 1 3.89 -21.41 -9.46
CA MET A 1 5.30 -21.46 -9.00
C MET A 1 5.32 -21.90 -7.54
N THR A 2 6.30 -22.68 -7.16
CA THR A 2 6.61 -23.01 -5.76
C THR A 2 7.48 -21.92 -5.14
N VAL A 3 7.60 -21.89 -3.82
CA VAL A 3 8.51 -20.96 -3.13
C VAL A 3 9.95 -21.16 -3.60
N GLU A 4 10.38 -22.41 -3.78
CA GLU A 4 11.75 -22.75 -4.21
C GLU A 4 12.07 -22.26 -5.64
N GLU A 5 11.10 -22.34 -6.55
CA GLU A 5 11.24 -21.76 -7.89
C GLU A 5 11.41 -20.23 -7.82
N VAL A 6 10.65 -19.53 -6.96
CA VAL A 6 10.79 -18.08 -6.77
C VAL A 6 12.15 -17.73 -6.16
N LEU A 7 12.60 -18.50 -5.17
CA LEU A 7 13.91 -18.29 -4.54
C LEU A 7 15.07 -18.47 -5.54
N THR A 8 14.96 -19.46 -6.43
CA THR A 8 15.94 -19.66 -7.51
C THR A 8 16.03 -18.44 -8.44
N GLU A 9 14.90 -17.80 -8.75
CA GLU A 9 14.87 -16.57 -9.55
C GLU A 9 15.46 -15.36 -8.81
N ILE A 10 15.33 -15.31 -7.49
CA ILE A 10 15.84 -14.21 -6.65
C ILE A 10 17.36 -14.33 -6.43
N GLU A 11 17.88 -15.54 -6.29
CA GLU A 11 19.25 -15.83 -5.87
C GLU A 11 20.35 -15.06 -6.64
N PRO A 12 20.29 -14.91 -7.98
CA PRO A 12 21.29 -14.16 -8.74
C PRO A 12 21.39 -12.66 -8.35
N TYR A 13 20.35 -12.11 -7.71
CA TYR A 13 20.28 -10.69 -7.38
C TYR A 13 20.61 -10.38 -5.91
N ILE A 14 20.84 -11.37 -5.08
CA ILE A 14 21.05 -11.22 -3.62
C ILE A 14 22.20 -10.25 -3.31
N TYR A 15 23.30 -10.35 -4.06
CA TYR A 15 24.43 -9.43 -3.87
C TYR A 15 24.01 -7.96 -4.00
N TYR A 16 23.17 -7.64 -4.97
CA TYR A 16 22.70 -6.26 -5.20
C TYR A 16 21.77 -5.81 -4.07
N TYR A 17 20.86 -6.69 -3.63
CA TYR A 17 19.96 -6.38 -2.52
C TYR A 17 20.71 -6.08 -1.23
N GLN A 18 21.68 -6.92 -0.89
CA GLN A 18 22.50 -6.73 0.31
C GLN A 18 23.36 -5.46 0.24
N LYS A 19 23.93 -5.14 -0.92
CA LYS A 19 24.75 -3.92 -1.11
C LYS A 19 23.93 -2.63 -1.07
N SER A 20 22.71 -2.64 -1.56
CA SER A 20 21.82 -1.47 -1.56
C SER A 20 21.04 -1.31 -0.25
N GLY A 21 21.09 -2.28 0.67
CA GLY A 21 20.17 -2.34 1.82
C GLY A 21 18.71 -2.57 1.41
N GLY A 22 18.50 -3.11 0.19
CA GLY A 22 17.20 -3.43 -0.36
C GLY A 22 16.66 -4.77 0.12
N GLY A 23 15.62 -5.24 -0.55
CA GLY A 23 14.96 -6.49 -0.22
C GLY A 23 13.99 -6.91 -1.28
N ILE A 24 12.98 -7.66 -0.89
CA ILE A 24 11.91 -8.09 -1.78
C ILE A 24 10.59 -7.43 -1.40
N THR A 25 9.79 -7.12 -2.42
CA THR A 25 8.41 -6.68 -2.25
C THR A 25 7.49 -7.68 -2.95
N VAL A 26 6.49 -8.18 -2.22
CA VAL A 26 5.41 -8.96 -2.84
C VAL A 26 4.22 -8.05 -3.04
N SER A 27 3.77 -8.00 -4.29
CA SER A 27 2.65 -7.22 -4.79
C SER A 27 1.76 -8.13 -5.68
N GLY A 28 0.83 -7.56 -6.41
CA GLY A 28 -0.01 -8.29 -7.37
C GLY A 28 -1.44 -7.79 -7.33
N GLY A 29 -2.44 -8.68 -7.33
CA GLY A 29 -3.82 -8.30 -6.99
C GLY A 29 -3.90 -7.95 -5.51
N GLU A 30 -4.07 -8.96 -4.65
CA GLU A 30 -3.99 -8.82 -3.19
C GLU A 30 -3.17 -9.98 -2.62
N PRO A 31 -1.91 -9.75 -2.19
CA PRO A 31 -1.02 -10.81 -1.72
C PRO A 31 -1.53 -11.57 -0.49
N THR A 32 -2.34 -10.91 0.35
CA THR A 32 -2.92 -11.53 1.55
C THR A 32 -3.89 -12.67 1.21
N LEU A 33 -4.41 -12.75 -0.02
CA LEU A 33 -5.19 -13.90 -0.48
C LEU A 33 -4.34 -15.17 -0.61
N GLN A 34 -3.01 -15.01 -0.69
CA GLN A 34 -2.03 -16.10 -0.75
C GLN A 34 -1.09 -16.03 0.47
N ALA A 35 -1.58 -15.57 1.62
CA ALA A 35 -0.77 -15.31 2.82
C ALA A 35 0.14 -16.49 3.24
N PRO A 36 -0.28 -17.77 3.19
CA PRO A 36 0.62 -18.87 3.53
C PRO A 36 1.83 -18.98 2.61
N PHE A 37 1.63 -18.80 1.30
CA PHE A 37 2.72 -18.82 0.31
C PHE A 37 3.69 -17.65 0.53
N VAL A 38 3.15 -16.44 0.73
CA VAL A 38 3.98 -15.23 0.93
C VAL A 38 4.72 -15.30 2.26
N ALA A 39 4.11 -15.86 3.30
CA ALA A 39 4.75 -16.07 4.60
C ALA A 39 5.97 -17.01 4.49
N GLU A 40 5.81 -18.14 3.78
CA GLU A 40 6.88 -19.09 3.54
C GLU A 40 8.02 -18.45 2.71
N LEU A 41 7.69 -17.70 1.66
CA LEU A 41 8.66 -16.98 0.85
C LEU A 41 9.44 -15.95 1.68
N PHE A 42 8.76 -15.09 2.44
CA PHE A 42 9.40 -14.08 3.28
C PHE A 42 10.29 -14.71 4.36
N LYS A 43 9.79 -15.77 5.01
CA LYS A 43 10.56 -16.54 5.97
C LYS A 43 11.87 -17.06 5.34
N ALA A 44 11.78 -17.71 4.18
CA ALA A 44 12.96 -18.24 3.50
C ALA A 44 13.94 -17.14 3.09
N CYS A 45 13.47 -16.00 2.59
CA CYS A 45 14.32 -14.85 2.24
C CYS A 45 15.05 -14.27 3.45
N LYS A 46 14.39 -14.22 4.60
CA LYS A 46 15.02 -13.78 5.86
C LYS A 46 16.04 -14.78 6.38
N GLU A 47 15.67 -16.05 6.44
CA GLU A 47 16.53 -17.10 6.99
C GLU A 47 17.77 -17.36 6.13
N ARG A 48 17.62 -17.37 4.78
CA ARG A 48 18.74 -17.66 3.87
C ARG A 48 19.65 -16.44 3.66
N TRP A 49 19.10 -15.25 3.55
CA TRP A 49 19.84 -14.09 3.05
C TRP A 49 19.70 -12.82 3.89
N ASN A 50 18.93 -12.86 4.97
CA ASN A 50 18.62 -11.71 5.83
C ASN A 50 18.09 -10.51 5.03
N LEU A 51 17.21 -10.77 4.04
CA LEU A 51 16.62 -9.70 3.24
C LEU A 51 15.50 -8.97 3.97
N HIS A 52 15.40 -7.69 3.68
CA HIS A 52 14.22 -6.89 4.04
C HIS A 52 13.01 -7.34 3.22
N THR A 53 11.83 -7.40 3.84
CA THR A 53 10.60 -7.88 3.22
C THR A 53 9.51 -6.83 3.30
N ALA A 54 8.90 -6.52 2.16
CA ALA A 54 7.80 -5.55 2.07
C ALA A 54 6.56 -6.19 1.46
N LEU A 55 5.40 -5.95 2.09
CA LEU A 55 4.10 -6.38 1.61
C LEU A 55 3.37 -5.18 1.00
N ASP A 56 3.01 -5.27 -0.27
CA ASP A 56 2.23 -4.25 -0.98
C ASP A 56 0.77 -4.70 -1.07
N SER A 57 -0.10 -4.09 -0.27
CA SER A 57 -1.46 -4.55 -0.04
C SER A 57 -2.48 -3.42 -0.11
N SER A 58 -3.66 -3.72 -0.63
CA SER A 58 -4.83 -2.86 -0.50
C SER A 58 -5.38 -2.80 0.93
N GLY A 59 -4.94 -3.68 1.81
CA GLY A 59 -5.46 -3.85 3.16
C GLY A 59 -6.86 -4.49 3.24
N PHE A 60 -7.40 -4.96 2.12
CA PHE A 60 -8.70 -5.62 2.10
C PHE A 60 -8.57 -7.11 2.48
N CYS A 61 -8.14 -7.37 3.69
CA CYS A 61 -7.95 -8.72 4.22
C CYS A 61 -8.54 -8.86 5.63
N ASP A 62 -8.67 -10.10 6.07
CA ASP A 62 -8.90 -10.41 7.47
C ASP A 62 -7.53 -10.45 8.18
N PRO A 63 -7.31 -9.69 9.26
CA PRO A 63 -6.06 -9.70 10.00
C PRO A 63 -5.60 -11.09 10.43
N ALA A 64 -6.52 -11.96 10.83
CA ALA A 64 -6.21 -13.34 11.24
C ALA A 64 -5.56 -14.16 10.12
N HIS A 65 -5.94 -13.93 8.86
CA HIS A 65 -5.32 -14.61 7.72
C HIS A 65 -3.92 -14.08 7.39
N ALA A 66 -3.61 -12.85 7.76
CA ALA A 66 -2.32 -12.22 7.49
C ALA A 66 -1.32 -12.39 8.65
N GLU A 67 -1.73 -12.87 9.82
CA GLU A 67 -0.90 -12.89 11.03
C GLU A 67 0.45 -13.60 10.82
N ALA A 68 0.44 -14.81 10.27
CA ALA A 68 1.66 -15.57 10.00
C ALA A 68 2.58 -14.86 8.98
N LEU A 69 1.99 -14.25 7.95
CA LEU A 69 2.71 -13.45 6.95
C LEU A 69 3.36 -12.22 7.59
N LEU A 70 2.63 -11.52 8.43
CA LEU A 70 3.10 -10.30 9.07
C LEU A 70 4.26 -10.55 10.05
N GLN A 71 4.43 -11.77 10.58
CA GLN A 71 5.61 -12.12 11.40
C GLN A 71 6.92 -11.96 10.60
N TYR A 72 6.90 -12.24 9.30
CA TYR A 72 8.06 -12.15 8.41
C TYR A 72 8.07 -10.89 7.54
N THR A 73 7.15 -9.95 7.78
CA THR A 73 7.05 -8.68 7.05
C THR A 73 7.71 -7.56 7.84
N ASP A 74 8.65 -6.82 7.24
CA ASP A 74 9.28 -5.65 7.86
C ASP A 74 8.49 -4.37 7.60
N LEU A 75 7.94 -4.23 6.39
CA LEU A 75 7.23 -3.03 5.95
C LEU A 75 5.93 -3.41 5.23
N VAL A 76 4.87 -2.69 5.52
CA VAL A 76 3.63 -2.78 4.73
C VAL A 76 3.43 -1.49 3.93
N LEU A 77 3.35 -1.61 2.61
CA LEU A 77 2.90 -0.55 1.72
C LEU A 77 1.38 -0.65 1.63
N LEU A 78 0.68 0.25 2.31
CA LEU A 78 -0.78 0.19 2.46
C LEU A 78 -1.47 1.24 1.61
N ASP A 79 -2.32 0.81 0.70
CA ASP A 79 -3.12 1.72 -0.13
C ASP A 79 -4.32 2.29 0.64
N LEU A 80 -4.40 3.61 0.78
CA LEU A 80 -5.60 4.33 1.19
C LEU A 80 -6.19 5.06 -0.01
N LYS A 81 -7.23 4.49 -0.61
CA LYS A 81 -7.80 5.00 -1.86
C LYS A 81 -8.83 6.12 -1.64
N GLU A 82 -9.64 6.02 -0.59
CA GLU A 82 -10.60 7.04 -0.17
C GLU A 82 -10.96 6.82 1.32
N MET A 83 -11.07 7.91 2.08
CA MET A 83 -11.36 7.87 3.51
C MET A 83 -12.86 7.86 3.83
N ASP A 84 -13.69 8.34 2.91
CA ASP A 84 -15.15 8.24 3.01
C ASP A 84 -15.61 6.88 2.48
N SER A 85 -16.38 6.12 3.29
CA SER A 85 -16.77 4.74 2.94
C SER A 85 -17.71 4.68 1.74
N ALA A 86 -18.61 5.64 1.58
CA ALA A 86 -19.52 5.67 0.44
C ALA A 86 -18.77 5.99 -0.87
N ARG A 87 -17.83 6.93 -0.82
CA ARG A 87 -16.96 7.24 -1.97
C ARG A 87 -16.01 6.08 -2.28
N HIS A 88 -15.46 5.43 -1.24
CA HIS A 88 -14.62 4.25 -1.43
C HIS A 88 -15.39 3.12 -2.11
N LEU A 89 -16.62 2.87 -1.68
CA LEU A 89 -17.53 1.89 -2.31
C LEU A 89 -17.77 2.22 -3.79
N ALA A 90 -18.03 3.49 -4.11
CA ALA A 90 -18.23 3.95 -5.49
C ALA A 90 -16.95 3.79 -6.34
N LEU A 91 -15.77 3.99 -5.75
CA LEU A 91 -14.48 3.91 -6.43
C LEU A 91 -14.01 2.47 -6.66
N THR A 92 -14.21 1.58 -5.68
CA THR A 92 -13.57 0.26 -5.62
C THR A 92 -14.56 -0.90 -5.58
N SER A 93 -15.86 -0.61 -5.51
CA SER A 93 -16.94 -1.58 -5.28
C SER A 93 -16.85 -2.31 -3.92
N GLN A 94 -16.05 -1.79 -2.99
CA GLN A 94 -15.89 -2.30 -1.63
C GLN A 94 -15.86 -1.15 -0.62
N PRO A 95 -16.44 -1.32 0.58
CA PRO A 95 -16.30 -0.35 1.66
C PRO A 95 -14.88 -0.40 2.25
N ASN A 96 -14.47 0.67 2.99
CA ASN A 96 -13.11 0.79 3.50
C ASN A 96 -12.91 0.35 4.97
N GLU A 97 -13.95 -0.12 5.65
CA GLU A 97 -13.89 -0.50 7.07
C GLU A 97 -12.86 -1.60 7.33
N ARG A 98 -12.76 -2.60 6.43
CA ARG A 98 -11.76 -3.68 6.52
C ARG A 98 -10.34 -3.11 6.43
N ILE A 99 -10.11 -2.19 5.50
CA ILE A 99 -8.80 -1.56 5.29
C ILE A 99 -8.39 -0.77 6.54
N HIS A 100 -9.32 0.01 7.11
CA HIS A 100 -9.08 0.75 8.35
C HIS A 100 -8.86 -0.18 9.55
N HIS A 101 -9.56 -1.31 9.59
CA HIS A 101 -9.36 -2.33 10.63
C HIS A 101 -7.96 -2.95 10.51
N PHE A 102 -7.56 -3.35 9.30
CA PHE A 102 -6.23 -3.89 9.05
C PHE A 102 -5.12 -2.89 9.38
N ALA A 103 -5.29 -1.61 9.03
CA ALA A 103 -4.34 -0.56 9.38
C ALA A 103 -4.16 -0.41 10.91
N ARG A 104 -5.25 -0.50 11.69
CA ARG A 104 -5.17 -0.47 13.16
C ARG A 104 -4.48 -1.72 13.70
N TYR A 105 -4.76 -2.89 13.14
CA TYR A 105 -4.09 -4.13 13.51
C TYR A 105 -2.58 -4.05 13.27
N LEU A 106 -2.13 -3.48 12.14
CA LEU A 106 -0.71 -3.21 11.88
C LEU A 106 -0.10 -2.29 12.95
N SER A 107 -0.85 -1.28 13.39
CA SER A 107 -0.45 -0.39 14.48
C SER A 107 -0.29 -1.13 15.80
N GLU A 108 -1.23 -1.99 16.17
CA GLU A 108 -1.20 -2.81 17.37
C GLU A 108 -0.01 -3.79 17.36
N MET A 109 0.33 -4.33 16.20
CA MET A 109 1.52 -5.18 15.99
C MET A 109 2.84 -4.40 15.96
N GLY A 110 2.81 -3.06 15.96
CA GLY A 110 4.01 -2.23 15.81
C GLY A 110 4.69 -2.36 14.45
N LYS A 111 3.95 -2.72 13.39
CA LYS A 111 4.50 -2.89 12.04
C LYS A 111 4.74 -1.55 11.36
N ASP A 112 5.90 -1.39 10.74
CA ASP A 112 6.19 -0.21 9.94
C ASP A 112 5.27 -0.15 8.72
N VAL A 113 4.68 1.03 8.49
CA VAL A 113 3.72 1.25 7.41
C VAL A 113 4.16 2.44 6.55
N TRP A 114 4.09 2.27 5.24
CA TRP A 114 4.05 3.38 4.29
C TRP A 114 2.65 3.43 3.69
N ILE A 115 1.97 4.56 3.86
CA ILE A 115 0.68 4.80 3.22
C ILE A 115 0.92 5.29 1.80
N ARG A 116 0.18 4.72 0.85
CA ARG A 116 0.17 5.18 -0.54
C ARG A 116 -1.23 5.65 -0.92
N CYS A 117 -1.28 6.81 -1.57
CA CYS A 117 -2.51 7.42 -2.05
C CYS A 117 -2.37 7.73 -3.54
N VAL A 118 -3.19 7.11 -4.39
CA VAL A 118 -3.26 7.46 -5.81
C VAL A 118 -4.10 8.72 -5.96
N LEU A 119 -3.47 9.78 -6.46
CA LEU A 119 -4.08 11.09 -6.66
C LEU A 119 -4.67 11.20 -8.05
N ILE A 120 -5.98 11.09 -8.16
CA ILE A 120 -6.75 11.28 -9.39
C ILE A 120 -7.45 12.64 -9.29
N PRO A 121 -6.99 13.66 -10.05
CA PRO A 121 -7.59 14.99 -9.99
C PRO A 121 -9.09 14.97 -10.31
N GLY A 122 -9.88 15.58 -9.42
CA GLY A 122 -11.34 15.59 -9.48
C GLY A 122 -12.03 14.36 -8.88
N LEU A 123 -11.27 13.35 -8.40
CA LEU A 123 -11.84 12.14 -7.82
C LEU A 123 -11.33 11.89 -6.39
N THR A 124 -10.01 11.78 -6.20
CA THR A 124 -9.38 11.47 -4.91
C THR A 124 -8.52 12.63 -4.36
N ASP A 125 -8.67 13.83 -4.89
CA ASP A 125 -7.85 15.00 -4.55
C ASP A 125 -8.57 16.02 -3.64
N SER A 126 -9.71 15.65 -3.03
CA SER A 126 -10.45 16.56 -2.16
C SER A 126 -9.68 16.86 -0.87
N ALA A 127 -9.74 18.13 -0.42
CA ALA A 127 -9.09 18.56 0.83
C ALA A 127 -9.56 17.76 2.04
N ASP A 128 -10.85 17.40 2.11
CA ASP A 128 -11.43 16.61 3.20
C ASP A 128 -10.81 15.20 3.25
N HIS A 129 -10.75 14.50 2.11
CA HIS A 129 -10.13 13.18 2.00
C HIS A 129 -8.66 13.22 2.44
N LEU A 130 -7.86 14.11 1.86
CA LEU A 130 -6.42 14.20 2.12
C LEU A 130 -6.11 14.60 3.57
N THR A 131 -6.90 15.51 4.14
CA THR A 131 -6.79 15.88 5.57
C THR A 131 -7.11 14.67 6.47
N LYS A 132 -8.12 13.87 6.13
CA LYS A 132 -8.46 12.63 6.85
C LYS A 132 -7.34 11.59 6.75
N VAL A 133 -6.68 11.45 5.58
CA VAL A 133 -5.52 10.58 5.43
C VAL A 133 -4.42 10.97 6.41
N GLY A 134 -4.04 12.24 6.45
CA GLY A 134 -2.99 12.72 7.36
C GLY A 134 -3.33 12.48 8.84
N ARG A 135 -4.58 12.77 9.22
CA ARG A 135 -5.07 12.53 10.58
C ARG A 135 -5.04 11.04 10.96
N PHE A 136 -5.55 10.18 10.08
CA PHE A 136 -5.58 8.74 10.29
C PHE A 136 -4.18 8.15 10.39
N ALA A 137 -3.28 8.54 9.49
CA ALA A 137 -1.89 8.12 9.51
C ALA A 137 -1.20 8.47 10.84
N LYS A 138 -1.42 9.70 11.35
CA LYS A 138 -0.89 10.12 12.65
C LYS A 138 -1.42 9.31 13.81
N GLN A 139 -2.71 8.96 13.80
CA GLN A 139 -3.35 8.14 14.83
C GLN A 139 -2.79 6.72 14.90
N LEU A 140 -2.36 6.15 13.78
CA LEU A 140 -1.75 4.81 13.74
C LEU A 140 -0.40 4.74 14.47
N GLY A 141 0.38 5.83 14.50
CA GLY A 141 1.66 5.90 15.21
C GLY A 141 2.83 5.12 14.57
N VAL A 142 2.56 4.20 13.66
CA VAL A 142 3.56 3.33 13.00
C VAL A 142 3.90 3.77 11.57
N VAL A 143 3.25 4.83 11.08
CA VAL A 143 3.45 5.31 9.70
C VAL A 143 4.79 6.03 9.58
N LYS A 144 5.65 5.51 8.71
CA LYS A 144 6.99 6.07 8.42
C LYS A 144 6.98 7.03 7.24
N LYS A 145 6.05 6.84 6.29
CA LYS A 145 5.94 7.65 5.09
C LYS A 145 4.49 7.68 4.60
N ILE A 146 4.08 8.83 4.06
CA ILE A 146 2.87 8.92 3.22
C ILE A 146 3.35 9.34 1.84
N GLU A 147 2.99 8.56 0.84
CA GLU A 147 3.39 8.77 -0.55
C GLU A 147 2.17 9.04 -1.41
N VAL A 148 2.16 10.20 -2.03
CA VAL A 148 1.13 10.59 -3.01
C VAL A 148 1.63 10.23 -4.40
N LEU A 149 0.94 9.32 -5.05
CA LEU A 149 1.26 8.82 -6.39
C LEU A 149 0.35 9.52 -7.42
N PRO A 150 0.88 10.36 -8.29
CA PRO A 150 0.06 10.99 -9.31
C PRO A 150 -0.48 9.93 -10.28
N TYR A 151 -1.79 10.00 -10.56
CA TYR A 151 -2.42 9.13 -11.55
C TYR A 151 -1.80 9.34 -12.92
N HIS A 152 -1.54 8.24 -13.62
CA HIS A 152 -1.04 8.22 -15.00
C HIS A 152 -1.79 7.18 -15.84
N ARG A 153 -1.81 7.36 -17.17
CA ARG A 153 -2.57 6.52 -18.10
C ARG A 153 -1.77 5.37 -18.70
N MET A 154 -0.57 5.08 -18.22
CA MET A 154 0.30 4.05 -18.79
C MET A 154 -0.32 2.64 -18.82
N GLY A 155 -1.30 2.34 -17.96
CA GLY A 155 -1.98 1.04 -17.91
C GLY A 155 -3.21 0.91 -18.83
N VAL A 156 -3.66 1.98 -19.48
CA VAL A 156 -4.92 2.00 -20.26
C VAL A 156 -4.92 0.97 -21.38
N TYR A 157 -3.78 0.77 -22.05
CA TYR A 157 -3.66 -0.20 -23.13
C TYR A 157 -4.00 -1.63 -22.71
N LYS A 158 -3.78 -1.99 -21.43
CA LYS A 158 -4.12 -3.32 -20.89
C LYS A 158 -5.63 -3.52 -20.84
N TRP A 159 -6.39 -2.49 -20.49
CA TRP A 159 -7.85 -2.52 -20.52
C TRP A 159 -8.37 -2.69 -21.94
N GLN A 160 -7.77 -1.96 -22.89
CA GLN A 160 -8.11 -2.09 -24.30
C GLN A 160 -7.82 -3.49 -24.85
N GLN A 161 -6.66 -4.07 -24.50
CA GLN A 161 -6.30 -5.44 -24.89
C GLN A 161 -7.27 -6.49 -24.32
N LEU A 162 -7.83 -6.25 -23.14
CA LEU A 162 -8.81 -7.12 -22.50
C LEU A 162 -10.25 -6.86 -23.00
N GLY A 163 -10.48 -5.87 -23.87
CA GLY A 163 -11.81 -5.47 -24.31
C GLY A 163 -12.69 -4.89 -23.20
N LEU A 164 -12.08 -4.39 -22.13
CA LEU A 164 -12.79 -3.85 -20.97
C LEU A 164 -12.88 -2.33 -21.05
N PRO A 165 -14.02 -1.71 -20.63
CA PRO A 165 -14.14 -0.26 -20.56
C PRO A 165 -13.22 0.29 -19.46
N TYR A 166 -12.53 1.39 -19.77
CA TYR A 166 -11.68 2.06 -18.80
C TYR A 166 -12.47 3.14 -18.05
N SER A 167 -12.76 2.90 -16.77
CA SER A 167 -13.64 3.74 -15.96
C SER A 167 -13.09 5.16 -15.68
N LEU A 168 -11.78 5.38 -15.84
CA LEU A 168 -11.12 6.67 -15.59
C LEU A 168 -10.81 7.45 -16.88
N GLU A 169 -11.46 7.14 -18.00
CA GLU A 169 -11.14 7.75 -19.30
C GLU A 169 -11.30 9.28 -19.31
N GLY A 170 -12.27 9.81 -18.55
CA GLY A 170 -12.55 11.25 -18.43
C GLY A 170 -11.63 12.01 -17.46
N PHE A 171 -10.73 11.33 -16.75
CA PHE A 171 -9.86 11.96 -15.77
C PHE A 171 -8.49 12.28 -16.37
N ARG A 172 -7.97 13.49 -16.06
CA ARG A 172 -6.61 13.88 -16.43
C ARG A 172 -5.56 13.23 -15.55
N GLU A 173 -4.35 13.13 -16.04
CA GLU A 173 -3.20 12.72 -15.24
C GLU A 173 -2.90 13.75 -14.13
N GLY A 174 -2.34 13.25 -13.04
CA GLY A 174 -1.87 14.08 -11.92
C GLY A 174 -0.56 14.78 -12.27
N THR A 175 -0.41 16.02 -11.83
CA THR A 175 0.80 16.82 -11.99
C THR A 175 1.57 16.90 -10.69
N GLN A 176 2.82 17.39 -10.75
CA GLN A 176 3.61 17.67 -9.55
C GLN A 176 2.93 18.73 -8.65
N GLU A 177 2.28 19.72 -9.24
CA GLU A 177 1.53 20.74 -8.48
C GLU A 177 0.34 20.13 -7.72
N ASP A 178 -0.35 19.14 -8.33
CA ASP A 178 -1.42 18.41 -7.63
C ASP A 178 -0.87 17.64 -6.44
N VAL A 179 0.30 16.99 -6.58
CA VAL A 179 0.97 16.27 -5.50
C VAL A 179 1.38 17.23 -4.37
N GLU A 180 1.95 18.37 -4.69
CA GLU A 180 2.33 19.38 -3.70
C GLU A 180 1.13 19.93 -2.94
N ARG A 181 0.01 20.19 -3.64
CA ARG A 181 -1.25 20.58 -3.02
C ARG A 181 -1.79 19.49 -2.10
N ALA A 182 -1.76 18.22 -2.55
CA ALA A 182 -2.22 17.09 -1.75
C ALA A 182 -1.39 16.92 -0.48
N ASN A 183 -0.07 17.01 -0.57
CA ASN A 183 0.84 16.92 0.57
C ASN A 183 0.55 18.00 1.63
N LYS A 184 0.19 19.23 1.23
CA LYS A 184 -0.19 20.29 2.17
C LYS A 184 -1.44 19.92 2.99
N PHE A 185 -2.47 19.34 2.37
CA PHE A 185 -3.66 18.88 3.09
C PHE A 185 -3.38 17.69 4.01
N ILE A 186 -2.55 16.75 3.57
CA ILE A 186 -2.11 15.61 4.39
C ILE A 186 -1.34 16.12 5.62
N GLU A 187 -0.41 17.05 5.43
CA GLU A 187 0.36 17.67 6.52
C GLU A 187 -0.55 18.43 7.49
N GLN A 188 -1.52 19.17 7.00
CA GLN A 188 -2.53 19.83 7.85
C GLN A 188 -3.24 18.79 8.73
N GLY A 189 -3.73 17.71 8.13
CA GLY A 189 -4.40 16.63 8.86
C GLY A 189 -3.50 15.96 9.90
N TRP A 190 -2.25 15.69 9.56
CA TRP A 190 -1.24 15.14 10.46
C TRP A 190 -1.01 16.02 11.68
N ASN A 191 -0.92 17.33 11.48
CA ASN A 191 -0.65 18.30 12.54
C ASN A 191 -1.88 18.61 13.43
N MET A 192 -3.09 18.20 13.03
CA MET A 192 -4.29 18.30 13.87
C MET A 192 -4.30 17.33 15.05
N ILE A 193 -3.49 16.27 15.01
CA ILE A 193 -3.40 15.28 16.09
C ILE A 193 -2.16 15.59 16.92
N PRO A 194 -2.30 15.78 18.24
CA PRO A 194 -1.15 15.93 19.14
C PRO A 194 -0.22 14.71 19.05
N ALA A 195 1.08 14.92 19.29
CA ALA A 195 2.00 13.80 19.38
C ALA A 195 1.54 12.84 20.50
N VAL A 196 1.43 11.55 20.17
CA VAL A 196 1.21 10.53 21.18
C VAL A 196 2.46 10.52 22.08
N ARG A 197 2.28 10.79 23.37
CA ARG A 197 3.37 10.78 24.37
C ARG A 197 3.68 9.36 24.78
#